data_c721d4a4dd9aa88ac38ba11c576b84d3
#
_entry.id   c721d4a4dd9aa88ac38ba11c576b84d3
#
_cell.length_a   1.000
_cell.length_b   1.000
_cell.length_c   1.000
_cell.angle_alpha   90.00
_cell.angle_beta   90.00
_cell.angle_gamma   90.00
#
_symmetry.space_group_name_H-M   'P 1'
#
loop_
_entity.id
_entity.type
_entity.pdbx_description
1 polymer ?
#
loop_
_entity_poly.entity_id
_entity_poly.type
_entity_poly.pdbx_seq_one_letter_code
_entity_poly.pdbx_strand_id
1 'polypeptide(L)'
;MRVAVLDLGLGNLLSVKRGLERAGAEVYMTAGDGEGGGTTEAEAIVLPGVGAFRDGINALSRFDSIIRDVRGGKKPLLGVCLGMQLLFTKSYEGGEYPGLDLIRGEVVKLPESVKVPQMGWNAIKSTRDSPILKGVREGEFFYFVHSYYCKPEEDVVVAYAEYGVEVPAIVESGNVFGTQFHPEKSGRAGLTILKNFLEVARR
;
A
#
# COMPACT_ATOMS: atom_id res chain seq x y z
N MET A 1 14.72 11.39 6.54
CA MET A 1 14.10 10.08 6.81
C MET A 1 14.47 9.13 5.71
N ARG A 2 15.04 8.00 6.08
CA ARG A 2 15.44 6.94 5.16
C ARG A 2 14.30 5.95 4.96
N VAL A 3 13.92 5.71 3.70
CA VAL A 3 12.81 4.83 3.34
C VAL A 3 13.32 3.73 2.41
N ALA A 4 13.08 2.48 2.77
CA ALA A 4 13.33 1.35 1.89
C ALA A 4 12.10 1.05 1.03
N VAL A 5 12.28 1.01 -0.27
CA VAL A 5 11.27 0.55 -1.24
C VAL A 5 11.63 -0.87 -1.65
N LEU A 6 10.72 -1.82 -1.40
CA LEU A 6 10.92 -3.22 -1.72
C LEU A 6 10.73 -3.45 -3.21
N ASP A 7 11.79 -3.90 -3.89
CA ASP A 7 11.74 -4.24 -5.31
C ASP A 7 11.30 -5.70 -5.48
N LEU A 8 10.03 -5.88 -5.79
CA LEU A 8 9.46 -7.20 -6.10
C LEU A 8 9.75 -7.64 -7.56
N GLY A 9 10.43 -6.82 -8.36
CA GLY A 9 10.54 -7.02 -9.80
C GLY A 9 9.24 -6.69 -10.56
N LEU A 10 8.28 -6.05 -9.89
CA LEU A 10 6.93 -5.78 -10.38
C LEU A 10 6.63 -4.28 -10.30
N GLY A 11 6.36 -3.64 -11.42
CA GLY A 11 5.81 -2.31 -11.46
C GLY A 11 6.76 -1.14 -11.71
N ASN A 12 6.22 0.07 -11.60
CA ASN A 12 6.96 1.30 -11.86
C ASN A 12 7.57 1.86 -10.56
N LEU A 13 8.65 1.24 -10.09
CA LEU A 13 9.35 1.64 -8.88
C LEU A 13 9.90 3.06 -8.93
N LEU A 14 10.30 3.53 -10.13
CA LEU A 14 10.84 4.86 -10.30
C LEU A 14 9.82 5.96 -9.96
N SER A 15 8.56 5.78 -10.29
CA SER A 15 7.50 6.72 -9.94
C SER A 15 7.27 6.77 -8.42
N VAL A 16 7.27 5.61 -7.75
CA VAL A 16 7.17 5.54 -6.28
C VAL A 16 8.35 6.21 -5.61
N LYS A 17 9.58 5.91 -6.06
CA LYS A 17 10.80 6.55 -5.59
C LYS A 17 10.71 8.07 -5.69
N ARG A 18 10.41 8.60 -6.89
CA ARG A 18 10.28 10.04 -7.12
C ARG A 18 9.17 10.69 -6.28
N GLY A 19 8.06 9.98 -6.07
CA GLY A 19 6.97 10.43 -5.20
C GLY A 19 7.44 10.62 -3.75
N LEU A 20 8.16 9.63 -3.21
CA LEU A 20 8.72 9.66 -1.87
C LEU A 20 9.83 10.71 -1.71
N GLU A 21 10.72 10.84 -2.70
CA GLU A 21 11.76 11.89 -2.70
C GLU A 21 11.14 13.30 -2.70
N ARG A 22 10.09 13.52 -3.49
CA ARG A 22 9.32 14.77 -3.49
C ARG A 22 8.59 15.01 -2.15
N ALA A 23 8.25 13.95 -1.44
CA ALA A 23 7.68 14.03 -0.11
C ALA A 23 8.75 14.34 0.97
N GLY A 24 10.04 14.25 0.65
CA GLY A 24 11.16 14.58 1.53
C GLY A 24 11.87 13.37 2.13
N ALA A 25 11.73 12.19 1.53
CA ALA A 25 12.45 10.98 1.91
C ALA A 25 13.79 10.85 1.18
N GLU A 26 14.75 10.22 1.83
CA GLU A 26 15.91 9.60 1.23
C GLU A 26 15.57 8.13 0.91
N VAL A 27 15.52 7.76 -0.36
CA VAL A 27 14.92 6.49 -0.80
C VAL A 27 15.99 5.51 -1.26
N TYR A 28 15.94 4.32 -0.66
CA TYR A 28 16.72 3.15 -1.07
C TYR A 28 15.79 2.13 -1.73
N MET A 29 16.27 1.51 -2.79
CA MET A 29 15.61 0.36 -3.40
C MET A 29 16.38 -0.89 -2.99
N THR A 30 15.67 -1.92 -2.57
CA THR A 30 16.27 -3.20 -2.16
C THR A 30 15.52 -4.36 -2.83
N ALA A 31 16.28 -5.33 -3.33
CA ALA A 31 15.75 -6.54 -3.96
C ALA A 31 15.74 -7.76 -3.02
N GLY A 32 16.15 -7.60 -1.77
CA GLY A 32 16.14 -8.67 -0.76
C GLY A 32 16.80 -8.27 0.55
N ASP A 33 16.71 -9.15 1.54
CA ASP A 33 17.38 -9.01 2.82
C ASP A 33 18.92 -9.01 2.63
N GLY A 34 19.57 -7.99 3.15
CA GLY A 34 21.04 -7.89 3.12
C GLY A 34 21.64 -7.31 1.85
N GLU A 35 20.87 -7.06 0.79
CA GLU A 35 21.37 -6.35 -0.37
C GLU A 35 21.42 -4.84 -0.11
N GLY A 36 22.61 -4.26 -0.20
CA GLY A 36 22.81 -2.80 -0.16
C GLY A 36 22.83 -2.14 1.22
N GLY A 37 22.81 -2.87 2.33
CA GLY A 37 22.94 -2.31 3.69
C GLY A 37 21.78 -1.39 4.13
N GLY A 38 20.90 -0.98 3.22
CA GLY A 38 19.89 0.05 3.46
C GLY A 38 18.66 -0.40 4.29
N THR A 39 18.40 -1.70 4.38
CA THR A 39 17.20 -2.19 5.08
C THR A 39 17.28 -2.08 6.59
N THR A 40 18.47 -2.29 7.16
CA THR A 40 18.70 -2.13 8.61
C THR A 40 18.63 -0.67 9.04
N GLU A 41 19.03 0.24 8.16
CA GLU A 41 19.05 1.69 8.41
C GLU A 41 17.75 2.40 8.02
N ALA A 42 16.84 1.74 7.31
CA ALA A 42 15.55 2.33 6.92
C ALA A 42 14.66 2.57 8.15
N GLU A 43 14.10 3.77 8.23
CA GLU A 43 13.16 4.18 9.27
C GLU A 43 11.73 3.80 8.92
N ALA A 44 11.43 3.60 7.62
CA ALA A 44 10.13 3.15 7.12
C ALA A 44 10.28 2.29 5.87
N ILE A 45 9.26 1.46 5.61
CA ILE A 45 9.20 0.54 4.48
C ILE A 45 8.05 0.95 3.56
N VAL A 46 8.29 0.91 2.25
CA VAL A 46 7.22 1.01 1.25
C VAL A 46 7.22 -0.27 0.42
N LEU A 47 6.06 -0.91 0.35
CA LEU A 47 5.80 -2.09 -0.44
C LEU A 47 4.93 -1.68 -1.64
N PRO A 48 5.52 -1.31 -2.78
CA PRO A 48 4.78 -1.05 -3.99
C PRO A 48 4.48 -2.36 -4.71
N GLY A 49 3.62 -2.31 -5.70
CA GLY A 49 3.44 -3.43 -6.62
C GLY A 49 2.33 -3.18 -7.61
N VAL A 50 2.51 -3.75 -8.79
CA VAL A 50 1.46 -3.96 -9.79
C VAL A 50 1.64 -5.37 -10.34
N GLY A 51 0.56 -5.98 -10.87
CA GLY A 51 0.60 -7.34 -11.40
C GLY A 51 -0.17 -8.31 -10.52
N ALA A 52 0.12 -9.62 -10.66
CA ALA A 52 -0.62 -10.68 -10.00
C ALA A 52 -0.18 -10.87 -8.54
N PHE A 53 -1.16 -11.15 -7.68
CA PHE A 53 -0.93 -11.38 -6.24
C PHE A 53 0.09 -12.50 -5.99
N ARG A 54 -0.03 -13.63 -6.71
CA ARG A 54 0.87 -14.78 -6.59
C ARG A 54 2.34 -14.38 -6.83
N ASP A 55 2.58 -13.56 -7.84
CA ASP A 55 3.96 -13.17 -8.18
C ASP A 55 4.52 -12.22 -7.12
N GLY A 56 3.68 -11.33 -6.56
CA GLY A 56 4.03 -10.45 -5.46
C GLY A 56 4.38 -11.21 -4.19
N ILE A 57 3.56 -12.17 -3.76
CA ILE A 57 3.82 -12.93 -2.53
C ILE A 57 5.06 -13.82 -2.67
N ASN A 58 5.28 -14.42 -3.84
CA ASN A 58 6.48 -15.20 -4.11
C ASN A 58 7.76 -14.34 -4.02
N ALA A 59 7.71 -13.12 -4.56
CA ALA A 59 8.84 -12.19 -4.48
C ALA A 59 9.15 -11.73 -3.06
N LEU A 60 8.14 -11.68 -2.18
CA LEU A 60 8.31 -11.28 -0.78
C LEU A 60 9.12 -12.26 0.08
N SER A 61 9.28 -13.52 -0.35
CA SER A 61 10.14 -14.49 0.35
C SER A 61 11.60 -14.03 0.50
N ARG A 62 12.03 -13.05 -0.26
CA ARG A 62 13.37 -12.44 -0.17
C ARG A 62 13.50 -11.37 0.92
N PHE A 63 12.42 -11.03 1.62
CA PHE A 63 12.32 -9.92 2.57
C PHE A 63 11.86 -10.35 3.97
N ASP A 64 12.16 -11.58 4.37
CA ASP A 64 11.66 -12.17 5.62
C ASP A 64 12.07 -11.37 6.87
N SER A 65 13.27 -10.81 6.90
CA SER A 65 13.74 -10.04 8.06
C SER A 65 13.00 -8.71 8.16
N ILE A 66 12.77 -8.04 7.02
CA ILE A 66 12.03 -6.78 6.95
C ILE A 66 10.57 -6.99 7.41
N ILE A 67 9.92 -8.04 6.90
CA ILE A 67 8.54 -8.35 7.25
C ILE A 67 8.42 -8.70 8.74
N ARG A 68 9.40 -9.40 9.32
CA ARG A 68 9.44 -9.63 10.78
C ARG A 68 9.55 -8.33 11.57
N ASP A 69 10.36 -7.37 11.13
CA ASP A 69 10.49 -6.07 11.80
C ASP A 69 9.20 -5.24 11.72
N VAL A 70 8.52 -5.27 10.58
CA VAL A 70 7.19 -4.66 10.42
C VAL A 70 6.17 -5.32 11.36
N ARG A 71 6.09 -6.65 11.37
CA ARG A 71 5.18 -7.44 12.22
C ARG A 71 5.45 -7.19 13.70
N GLY A 72 6.70 -7.00 14.08
CA GLY A 72 7.13 -6.64 15.45
C GLY A 72 6.93 -5.16 15.81
N GLY A 73 6.32 -4.35 14.95
CA GLY A 73 6.07 -2.93 15.21
C GLY A 73 7.30 -2.02 15.15
N LYS A 74 8.46 -2.56 14.75
CA LYS A 74 9.72 -1.80 14.74
C LYS A 74 9.82 -0.81 13.57
N LYS A 75 9.16 -1.14 12.46
CA LYS A 75 9.21 -0.33 11.25
C LYS A 75 7.81 -0.13 10.70
N PRO A 76 7.36 1.12 10.45
CA PRO A 76 6.12 1.39 9.74
C PRO A 76 6.22 0.96 8.28
N LEU A 77 5.11 0.48 7.72
CA LEU A 77 5.01 0.01 6.36
C LEU A 77 3.83 0.66 5.63
N LEU A 78 4.06 1.10 4.40
CA LEU A 78 3.03 1.53 3.46
C LEU A 78 2.96 0.56 2.27
N GLY A 79 1.87 -0.19 2.15
CA GLY A 79 1.53 -0.97 0.96
C GLY A 79 0.80 -0.11 -0.08
N VAL A 80 1.22 -0.16 -1.35
CA VAL A 80 0.60 0.59 -2.44
C VAL A 80 0.03 -0.36 -3.48
N CYS A 81 -1.27 -0.27 -3.75
CA CYS A 81 -2.03 -1.07 -4.70
C CYS A 81 -1.87 -2.58 -4.43
N LEU A 82 -1.16 -3.35 -5.27
CA LEU A 82 -0.83 -4.74 -4.97
C LEU A 82 -0.14 -4.87 -3.61
N GLY A 83 0.76 -3.96 -3.25
CA GLY A 83 1.42 -3.95 -1.95
C GLY A 83 0.43 -3.89 -0.78
N MET A 84 -0.66 -3.12 -0.89
CA MET A 84 -1.74 -3.13 0.09
C MET A 84 -2.44 -4.50 0.15
N GLN A 85 -2.74 -5.09 -1.01
CA GLN A 85 -3.41 -6.38 -1.09
C GLN A 85 -2.59 -7.50 -0.44
N LEU A 86 -1.26 -7.49 -0.64
CA LEU A 86 -0.33 -8.46 -0.04
C LEU A 86 -0.30 -8.44 1.50
N LEU A 87 -0.78 -7.36 2.15
CA LEU A 87 -0.87 -7.27 3.62
C LEU A 87 -1.94 -8.18 4.22
N PHE A 88 -2.95 -8.57 3.41
CA PHE A 88 -4.11 -9.32 3.87
C PHE A 88 -3.81 -10.81 4.05
N THR A 89 -4.75 -11.54 4.68
CA THR A 89 -4.59 -12.97 4.98
C THR A 89 -4.48 -13.80 3.73
N LYS A 90 -5.30 -13.51 2.69
CA LYS A 90 -5.31 -14.28 1.44
C LYS A 90 -5.93 -13.53 0.27
N SER A 91 -5.69 -14.05 -0.93
CA SER A 91 -6.27 -13.56 -2.19
C SER A 91 -6.85 -14.70 -3.01
N TYR A 92 -7.92 -14.39 -3.75
CA TYR A 92 -8.54 -15.29 -4.73
C TYR A 92 -8.18 -14.97 -6.19
N GLU A 93 -7.11 -14.18 -6.41
CA GLU A 93 -6.66 -13.85 -7.76
C GLU A 93 -6.00 -15.03 -8.44
N GLY A 94 -6.72 -15.67 -9.39
CA GLY A 94 -6.21 -16.82 -10.16
C GLY A 94 -6.02 -18.09 -9.34
N GLY A 95 -6.58 -18.16 -8.15
CA GLY A 95 -6.48 -19.24 -7.16
C GLY A 95 -6.50 -18.70 -5.74
N GLU A 96 -6.43 -19.56 -4.74
CA GLU A 96 -6.30 -19.14 -3.35
C GLU A 96 -4.81 -19.11 -2.98
N TYR A 97 -4.32 -17.92 -2.59
CA TYR A 97 -2.94 -17.69 -2.20
C TYR A 97 -2.87 -17.00 -0.85
N PRO A 98 -2.02 -17.47 0.10
CA PRO A 98 -1.81 -16.79 1.36
C PRO A 98 -1.08 -15.46 1.13
N GLY A 99 -1.44 -14.44 1.91
CA GLY A 99 -0.75 -13.16 1.99
C GLY A 99 0.17 -13.07 3.20
N LEU A 100 0.54 -11.84 3.56
CA LEU A 100 1.39 -11.59 4.74
C LEU A 100 0.63 -11.71 6.07
N ASP A 101 -0.69 -11.71 6.07
CA ASP A 101 -1.53 -11.76 7.28
C ASP A 101 -1.14 -10.71 8.34
N LEU A 102 -0.86 -9.49 7.88
CA LEU A 102 -0.66 -8.31 8.73
C LEU A 102 -1.98 -7.60 9.03
N ILE A 103 -2.99 -7.83 8.19
CA ILE A 103 -4.38 -7.37 8.32
C ILE A 103 -5.28 -8.55 7.99
N ARG A 104 -6.21 -8.90 8.87
CA ARG A 104 -7.15 -9.98 8.60
C ARG A 104 -8.17 -9.60 7.56
N GLY A 105 -8.44 -10.53 6.65
CA GLY A 105 -9.37 -10.36 5.56
C GLY A 105 -8.88 -10.97 4.25
N GLU A 106 -9.62 -10.73 3.21
CA GLU A 106 -9.40 -11.37 1.91
C GLU A 106 -9.33 -10.34 0.77
N VAL A 107 -8.70 -10.74 -0.33
CA VAL A 107 -8.65 -9.97 -1.58
C VAL A 107 -9.50 -10.68 -2.61
N VAL A 108 -10.54 -9.98 -3.11
CA VAL A 108 -11.55 -10.52 -4.02
C VAL A 108 -11.68 -9.68 -5.27
N LYS A 109 -12.21 -10.27 -6.34
CA LYS A 109 -12.46 -9.59 -7.61
C LYS A 109 -13.58 -8.56 -7.46
N LEU A 110 -13.45 -7.42 -8.13
CA LEU A 110 -14.54 -6.45 -8.29
C LEU A 110 -15.78 -7.12 -8.89
N PRO A 111 -17.00 -6.69 -8.51
CA PRO A 111 -18.23 -7.31 -8.98
C PRO A 111 -18.41 -7.15 -10.49
N GLU A 112 -19.10 -8.10 -11.12
CA GLU A 112 -19.38 -8.08 -12.57
C GLU A 112 -20.31 -6.94 -13.01
N SER A 113 -20.98 -6.31 -12.05
CA SER A 113 -21.84 -5.15 -12.29
C SER A 113 -21.10 -3.87 -12.68
N VAL A 114 -19.77 -3.85 -12.55
CA VAL A 114 -18.93 -2.70 -12.91
C VAL A 114 -17.89 -3.09 -13.94
N LYS A 115 -17.33 -2.06 -14.60
CA LYS A 115 -16.21 -2.29 -15.52
C LYS A 115 -14.95 -2.69 -14.75
N VAL A 116 -14.34 -3.82 -15.13
CA VAL A 116 -13.08 -4.33 -14.56
C VAL A 116 -11.99 -4.28 -15.63
N PRO A 117 -10.81 -3.70 -15.34
CA PRO A 117 -10.42 -3.08 -14.08
C PRO A 117 -11.11 -1.72 -13.82
N GLN A 118 -11.22 -1.32 -12.54
CA GLN A 118 -11.37 0.08 -12.19
C GLN A 118 -10.09 0.79 -12.63
N MET A 119 -10.21 1.76 -13.51
CA MET A 119 -9.06 2.54 -14.04
C MET A 119 -9.47 4.00 -14.19
N GLY A 120 -8.79 4.87 -13.45
CA GLY A 120 -9.02 6.30 -13.50
C GLY A 120 -9.09 6.96 -12.12
N TRP A 121 -9.54 8.19 -12.13
CA TRP A 121 -9.70 9.01 -10.92
C TRP A 121 -11.03 8.72 -10.25
N ASN A 122 -10.99 8.52 -8.94
CA ASN A 122 -12.17 8.35 -8.12
C ASN A 122 -12.02 9.10 -6.79
N ALA A 123 -13.11 9.63 -6.29
CA ALA A 123 -13.15 10.32 -5.01
C ALA A 123 -13.11 9.32 -3.85
N ILE A 124 -12.46 9.70 -2.75
CA ILE A 124 -12.51 8.94 -1.51
C ILE A 124 -13.36 9.64 -0.46
N LYS A 125 -13.97 8.85 0.41
CA LYS A 125 -14.73 9.30 1.59
C LYS A 125 -14.06 8.74 2.83
N SER A 126 -13.77 9.60 3.81
CA SER A 126 -13.20 9.19 5.09
C SER A 126 -14.26 8.50 5.96
N THR A 127 -13.84 7.48 6.71
CA THR A 127 -14.68 6.77 7.69
C THR A 127 -14.36 7.19 9.12
N ARG A 128 -13.11 7.63 9.34
CA ARG A 128 -12.60 8.06 10.64
C ARG A 128 -11.41 9.01 10.47
N ASP A 129 -11.10 9.76 11.52
CA ASP A 129 -9.88 10.55 11.57
C ASP A 129 -8.64 9.65 11.56
N SER A 130 -7.66 10.04 10.76
CA SER A 130 -6.36 9.36 10.69
C SER A 130 -5.26 10.37 10.33
N PRO A 131 -4.07 10.23 10.93
CA PRO A 131 -2.92 11.08 10.60
C PRO A 131 -2.55 11.03 9.11
N ILE A 132 -2.78 9.89 8.42
CA ILE A 132 -2.48 9.74 6.99
C ILE A 132 -3.38 10.62 6.10
N LEU A 133 -4.56 11.00 6.60
CA LEU A 133 -5.52 11.87 5.90
C LEU A 133 -5.34 13.36 6.21
N LYS A 134 -4.41 13.74 7.07
CA LYS A 134 -4.20 15.15 7.46
C LYS A 134 -4.02 16.05 6.23
N GLY A 135 -4.91 17.06 6.09
CA GLY A 135 -4.90 17.99 4.96
C GLY A 135 -5.44 17.45 3.63
N VAL A 136 -5.97 16.23 3.62
CA VAL A 136 -6.77 15.68 2.52
C VAL A 136 -8.22 16.09 2.72
N ARG A 137 -8.85 16.65 1.69
CA ARG A 137 -10.25 17.07 1.75
C ARG A 137 -11.18 15.90 1.49
N GLU A 138 -12.36 15.93 2.10
CA GLU A 138 -13.42 14.99 1.79
C GLU A 138 -13.80 15.07 0.29
N GLY A 139 -13.93 13.93 -0.36
CA GLY A 139 -14.20 13.86 -1.80
C GLY A 139 -13.00 14.15 -2.69
N GLU A 140 -11.78 14.19 -2.16
CA GLU A 140 -10.56 14.36 -2.95
C GLU A 140 -10.35 13.16 -3.88
N PHE A 141 -9.85 13.44 -5.11
CA PHE A 141 -9.67 12.44 -6.15
C PHE A 141 -8.28 11.81 -6.14
N PHE A 142 -8.25 10.47 -6.31
CA PHE A 142 -7.04 9.68 -6.43
C PHE A 142 -7.10 8.76 -7.65
N TYR A 143 -5.94 8.33 -8.16
CA TYR A 143 -5.83 7.47 -9.32
C TYR A 143 -5.80 6.00 -8.92
N PHE A 144 -6.79 5.25 -9.40
CA PHE A 144 -6.95 3.81 -9.20
C PHE A 144 -6.67 3.04 -10.49
N VAL A 145 -6.08 1.86 -10.36
CA VAL A 145 -6.00 0.85 -11.42
C VAL A 145 -5.88 -0.53 -10.79
N HIS A 146 -7.00 -1.24 -10.66
CA HIS A 146 -7.03 -2.57 -10.05
C HIS A 146 -8.27 -3.35 -10.49
N SER A 147 -8.18 -4.69 -10.43
CA SER A 147 -9.28 -5.63 -10.70
C SER A 147 -9.78 -6.33 -9.44
N TYR A 148 -8.94 -6.35 -8.39
CA TYR A 148 -9.22 -6.95 -7.09
C TYR A 148 -9.18 -5.88 -6.02
N TYR A 149 -9.91 -6.10 -4.91
CA TYR A 149 -9.96 -5.18 -3.77
C TYR A 149 -9.98 -5.95 -2.46
N CYS A 150 -9.59 -5.29 -1.40
CA CYS A 150 -9.52 -5.87 -0.06
C CYS A 150 -10.88 -5.86 0.62
N LYS A 151 -11.22 -6.94 1.33
CA LYS A 151 -12.35 -7.05 2.24
C LYS A 151 -11.83 -7.35 3.64
N PRO A 152 -11.58 -6.31 4.45
CA PRO A 152 -11.12 -6.49 5.82
C PRO A 152 -12.17 -7.18 6.70
N GLU A 153 -11.71 -7.99 7.65
CA GLU A 153 -12.51 -8.56 8.75
C GLU A 153 -12.37 -7.75 10.04
N GLU A 154 -11.59 -6.67 10.00
CA GLU A 154 -11.26 -5.79 11.12
C GLU A 154 -11.66 -4.35 10.79
N ASP A 155 -11.82 -3.52 11.84
CA ASP A 155 -12.08 -2.08 11.68
C ASP A 155 -10.77 -1.32 11.36
N VAL A 156 -10.28 -1.50 10.14
CA VAL A 156 -9.02 -0.91 9.65
C VAL A 156 -9.21 0.08 8.50
N VAL A 157 -10.44 0.22 7.99
CA VAL A 157 -10.71 1.12 6.87
C VAL A 157 -10.72 2.57 7.34
N VAL A 158 -9.85 3.37 6.76
CA VAL A 158 -9.73 4.82 7.03
C VAL A 158 -10.51 5.64 6.02
N ALA A 159 -10.51 5.17 4.76
CA ALA A 159 -11.29 5.78 3.69
C ALA A 159 -11.66 4.71 2.66
N TYR A 160 -12.78 4.92 1.97
CA TYR A 160 -13.21 4.08 0.85
C TYR A 160 -13.54 4.91 -0.38
N ALA A 161 -13.57 4.24 -1.54
CA ALA A 161 -14.09 4.77 -2.80
C ALA A 161 -15.30 3.94 -3.23
N GLU A 162 -16.31 4.58 -3.79
CA GLU A 162 -17.48 3.87 -4.33
C GLU A 162 -17.22 3.44 -5.78
N TYR A 163 -17.28 2.12 -6.03
CA TYR A 163 -17.16 1.56 -7.37
C TYR A 163 -18.01 0.29 -7.52
N GLY A 164 -19.34 0.46 -7.48
CA GLY A 164 -20.31 -0.63 -7.40
C GLY A 164 -20.33 -1.37 -6.06
N VAL A 165 -19.26 -1.24 -5.30
CA VAL A 165 -19.08 -1.62 -3.90
C VAL A 165 -18.24 -0.56 -3.20
N GLU A 166 -18.22 -0.57 -1.88
CA GLU A 166 -17.27 0.22 -1.09
C GLU A 166 -15.89 -0.45 -1.17
N VAL A 167 -14.99 0.17 -1.93
CA VAL A 167 -13.60 -0.28 -2.08
C VAL A 167 -12.76 0.40 -1.01
N PRO A 168 -12.15 -0.32 -0.04
CA PRO A 168 -11.20 0.26 0.88
C PRO A 168 -10.08 0.96 0.13
N ALA A 169 -10.05 2.29 0.20
CA ALA A 169 -9.07 3.13 -0.46
C ALA A 169 -7.82 3.31 0.39
N ILE A 170 -8.01 3.41 1.72
CA ILE A 170 -6.94 3.49 2.71
C ILE A 170 -7.28 2.57 3.89
N VAL A 171 -6.30 1.78 4.31
CA VAL A 171 -6.36 0.96 5.53
C VAL A 171 -5.22 1.33 6.48
N GLU A 172 -5.47 1.19 7.79
CA GLU A 172 -4.51 1.45 8.86
C GLU A 172 -4.70 0.46 10.00
N SER A 173 -3.64 -0.27 10.35
CA SER A 173 -3.57 -1.19 11.48
C SER A 173 -2.23 -1.02 12.18
N GLY A 174 -2.22 -0.32 13.31
CA GLY A 174 -0.99 0.00 14.04
C GLY A 174 0.03 0.77 13.19
N ASN A 175 1.18 0.15 12.91
CA ASN A 175 2.23 0.71 12.07
C ASN A 175 2.13 0.32 10.58
N VAL A 176 1.05 -0.37 10.19
CA VAL A 176 0.83 -0.85 8.82
C VAL A 176 -0.24 -0.03 8.15
N PHE A 177 0.10 0.57 7.01
CA PHE A 177 -0.78 1.38 6.18
C PHE A 177 -0.89 0.78 4.77
N GLY A 178 -2.02 0.98 4.13
CA GLY A 178 -2.22 0.58 2.73
C GLY A 178 -3.04 1.58 1.95
N THR A 179 -2.71 1.79 0.68
CA THR A 179 -3.53 2.54 -0.28
C THR A 179 -3.84 1.67 -1.49
N GLN A 180 -5.12 1.57 -1.88
CA GLN A 180 -5.50 0.87 -3.11
C GLN A 180 -5.20 1.70 -4.36
N PHE A 181 -5.26 3.01 -4.22
CA PHE A 181 -4.84 3.95 -5.26
C PHE A 181 -3.31 4.11 -5.28
N HIS A 182 -2.81 4.74 -6.33
CA HIS A 182 -1.42 5.08 -6.52
C HIS A 182 -1.14 6.53 -6.06
N PRO A 183 -0.64 6.78 -4.86
CA PRO A 183 -0.37 8.14 -4.39
C PRO A 183 0.67 8.83 -5.25
N GLU A 184 1.66 8.10 -5.78
CA GLU A 184 2.69 8.63 -6.68
C GLU A 184 2.14 9.13 -8.03
N LYS A 185 0.89 8.73 -8.38
CA LYS A 185 0.18 9.15 -9.60
C LYS A 185 -0.99 10.10 -9.31
N SER A 186 -1.26 10.38 -8.04
CA SER A 186 -2.43 11.14 -7.59
C SER A 186 -2.15 12.63 -7.34
N GLY A 187 -1.15 13.19 -8.02
CA GLY A 187 -0.88 14.61 -8.00
C GLY A 187 -0.60 15.17 -6.60
N ARG A 188 -1.21 16.30 -6.26
CA ARG A 188 -1.01 16.99 -4.98
C ARG A 188 -1.58 16.19 -3.80
N ALA A 189 -2.77 15.62 -3.97
CA ALA A 189 -3.41 14.82 -2.93
C ALA A 189 -2.57 13.58 -2.58
N GLY A 190 -2.08 12.87 -3.59
CA GLY A 190 -1.18 11.73 -3.38
C GLY A 190 0.14 12.11 -2.71
N LEU A 191 0.72 13.26 -3.07
CA LEU A 191 1.92 13.76 -2.40
C LEU A 191 1.64 14.07 -0.92
N THR A 192 0.43 14.57 -0.58
CA THR A 192 0.02 14.79 0.81
C THR A 192 -0.02 13.47 1.59
N ILE A 193 -0.59 12.41 1.02
CA ILE A 193 -0.60 11.07 1.64
C ILE A 193 0.84 10.59 1.92
N LEU A 194 1.75 10.69 0.92
CA LEU A 194 3.14 10.27 1.11
C LEU A 194 3.84 11.07 2.22
N LYS A 195 3.63 12.39 2.28
CA LYS A 195 4.16 13.24 3.35
C LYS A 195 3.62 12.85 4.71
N ASN A 196 2.33 12.61 4.81
CA ASN A 196 1.68 12.21 6.05
C ASN A 196 2.21 10.86 6.54
N PHE A 197 2.40 9.88 5.63
CA PHE A 197 3.05 8.61 5.98
C PHE A 197 4.45 8.84 6.57
N LEU A 198 5.27 9.69 5.96
CA LEU A 198 6.60 10.01 6.48
C LEU A 198 6.54 10.71 7.85
N GLU A 199 5.53 11.55 8.10
CA GLU A 199 5.32 12.19 9.42
C GLU A 199 4.92 11.18 10.50
N VAL A 200 4.03 10.23 10.16
CA VAL A 200 3.62 9.16 11.08
C VAL A 200 4.79 8.24 11.39
N ALA A 201 5.58 7.90 10.40
CA ALA A 201 6.73 7.00 10.54
C ALA A 201 7.89 7.60 11.38
N ARG A 202 7.87 8.88 11.68
CA ARG A 202 8.85 9.56 12.55
C ARG A 202 8.48 9.55 14.05
N ARG A 203 7.28 9.10 14.38
CA ARG A 203 6.77 9.06 15.75
C ARG A 203 7.13 7.76 16.46
#